data_7288015705f2e2860121760547c13242
#
_entry.id   7288015705f2e2860121760547c13242
#
_cell.length_a   1.000
_cell.length_b   1.000
_cell.length_c   1.000
_cell.angle_alpha   90.00
_cell.angle_beta   90.00
_cell.angle_gamma   90.00
#
_symmetry.space_group_name_H-M   'P 1'
#
loop_
_entity.id
_entity.type
_entity.pdbx_description
1 polymer ?
#
loop_
_entity_poly.entity_id
_entity_poly.type
_entity_poly.pdbx_seq_one_letter_code
_entity_poly.pdbx_strand_id
1 'polypeptide(L)'
;MTPNSPARTLLDKIWDSHVVSPETTDAPGVIYVDLHLIHEVTSPQAFTELRQRGLPVRCPERVLATLDHSTPTDKADAHGKHVYTTPEAAGQVNALEKNCAEFGIALHGWNSAQRGIVHVIGPELGATQPGMSIVCGDSHTSTHGAFGALAFGIGSTEVGHVLATQCLLQRKPKSFSVQVDGRLRPGVSAKDLALHIIGKIGFNGGTGHAFEFRGSAIEALDMEQRMTLCNMSIEAGARAGLIAPDQTTFDYLQGRAMAPKGDAWHAAVAQWSMLKSDPGAAFDKHISINAADVGVTISYGTHPGMVTGIHNAIPAAADFQEQKA
;
A
#
# COMPACT_ATOMS: atom_id res chain seq x y z
N MET A 1 22.39 -16.71 13.95
CA MET A 1 21.03 -17.10 14.38
C MET A 1 21.19 -18.06 15.54
N THR A 2 20.62 -17.75 16.70
CA THR A 2 20.53 -18.68 17.82
C THR A 2 19.64 -19.87 17.40
N PRO A 3 19.99 -21.13 17.67
CA PRO A 3 19.30 -22.31 17.15
C PRO A 3 17.85 -22.52 17.63
N ASN A 4 17.23 -21.57 18.29
CA ASN A 4 15.92 -21.75 18.94
C ASN A 4 14.94 -20.56 18.78
N SER A 5 15.18 -19.64 17.82
CA SER A 5 14.19 -18.59 17.56
C SER A 5 13.05 -19.16 16.71
N PRO A 6 11.77 -18.88 17.03
CA PRO A 6 10.65 -19.35 16.22
C PRO A 6 10.75 -18.80 14.79
N ALA A 7 10.29 -19.58 13.82
CA ALA A 7 10.21 -19.16 12.43
C ALA A 7 9.24 -17.98 12.29
N ARG A 8 9.65 -16.93 11.57
CA ARG A 8 8.95 -15.64 11.49
C ARG A 8 8.42 -15.39 10.08
N THR A 9 7.23 -14.84 9.98
CA THR A 9 6.67 -14.34 8.71
C THR A 9 7.36 -13.04 8.28
N LEU A 10 7.19 -12.65 7.01
CA LEU A 10 7.64 -11.33 6.52
C LEU A 10 7.02 -10.21 7.36
N LEU A 11 5.72 -10.32 7.66
CA LEU A 11 5.01 -9.37 8.53
C LEU A 11 5.70 -9.27 9.90
N ASP A 12 6.04 -10.39 10.55
CA ASP A 12 6.71 -10.38 11.86
C ASP A 12 8.03 -9.64 11.80
N LYS A 13 8.84 -9.91 10.76
CA LYS A 13 10.17 -9.30 10.61
C LYS A 13 10.08 -7.78 10.47
N ILE A 14 9.14 -7.29 9.65
CA ILE A 14 8.96 -5.85 9.45
C ILE A 14 8.34 -5.22 10.70
N TRP A 15 7.26 -5.80 11.23
CA TRP A 15 6.59 -5.27 12.41
C TRP A 15 7.55 -5.10 13.59
N ASP A 16 8.24 -6.18 13.97
CA ASP A 16 9.10 -6.18 15.15
C ASP A 16 10.28 -5.20 15.04
N SER A 17 10.75 -4.91 13.81
CA SER A 17 11.80 -3.90 13.59
C SER A 17 11.30 -2.46 13.77
N HIS A 18 9.98 -2.24 13.77
CA HIS A 18 9.37 -0.90 13.90
C HIS A 18 8.70 -0.66 15.25
N VAL A 19 8.61 -1.68 16.11
CA VAL A 19 8.00 -1.52 17.44
C VAL A 19 8.85 -0.60 18.32
N VAL A 20 8.28 0.54 18.69
CA VAL A 20 8.82 1.48 19.67
C VAL A 20 8.37 1.11 21.07
N SER A 21 7.08 0.75 21.20
CA SER A 21 6.50 0.22 22.44
C SER A 21 5.56 -0.94 22.07
N PRO A 22 5.73 -2.11 22.69
CA PRO A 22 4.92 -3.27 22.35
C PRO A 22 3.46 -3.05 22.75
N GLU A 23 2.55 -3.70 22.02
CA GLU A 23 1.14 -3.76 22.40
C GLU A 23 0.93 -4.57 23.67
N THR A 24 -0.13 -4.24 24.38
CA THR A 24 -0.62 -4.98 25.54
C THR A 24 -2.08 -5.41 25.31
N THR A 25 -2.63 -6.17 26.24
CA THR A 25 -4.05 -6.55 26.19
C THR A 25 -4.95 -5.31 26.09
N ASP A 26 -4.61 -4.23 26.81
CA ASP A 26 -5.45 -3.05 26.97
C ASP A 26 -5.09 -1.90 26.01
N ALA A 27 -3.90 -1.91 25.40
CA ALA A 27 -3.42 -0.82 24.57
C ALA A 27 -2.74 -1.32 23.28
N PRO A 28 -2.93 -0.61 22.13
CA PRO A 28 -2.17 -0.87 20.92
C PRO A 28 -0.68 -0.59 21.13
N GLY A 29 0.15 -1.19 20.31
CA GLY A 29 1.59 -0.87 20.24
C GLY A 29 1.84 0.47 19.58
N VAL A 30 3.02 1.02 19.81
CA VAL A 30 3.54 2.19 19.08
C VAL A 30 4.54 1.68 18.04
N ILE A 31 4.31 1.98 16.79
CA ILE A 31 5.23 1.67 15.70
C ILE A 31 5.82 2.94 15.09
N TYR A 32 7.09 2.88 14.70
CA TYR A 32 7.76 3.94 13.94
C TYR A 32 7.32 3.88 12.47
N VAL A 33 7.21 5.04 11.81
CA VAL A 33 6.86 5.18 10.41
C VAL A 33 8.06 5.69 9.63
N ASP A 34 8.55 4.91 8.64
CA ASP A 34 9.71 5.30 7.84
C ASP A 34 9.40 6.34 6.77
N LEU A 35 8.22 6.20 6.13
CA LEU A 35 7.78 7.08 5.06
C LEU A 35 6.31 7.44 5.23
N HIS A 36 6.02 8.73 5.26
CA HIS A 36 4.66 9.25 5.28
C HIS A 36 4.34 9.89 3.92
N LEU A 37 3.42 9.30 3.20
CA LEU A 37 2.92 9.85 1.94
C LEU A 37 1.72 10.74 2.21
N ILE A 38 1.67 11.91 1.61
CA ILE A 38 0.54 12.83 1.77
C ILE A 38 0.09 13.42 0.43
N HIS A 39 -1.19 13.70 0.34
CA HIS A 39 -1.82 14.40 -0.78
C HIS A 39 -2.87 15.40 -0.26
N GLU A 40 -3.49 16.15 -1.16
CA GLU A 40 -4.31 17.30 -0.83
C GLU A 40 -5.65 16.98 -0.15
N VAL A 41 -6.18 15.75 -0.29
CA VAL A 41 -7.52 15.43 0.22
C VAL A 41 -7.53 15.16 1.73
N THR A 42 -6.58 14.37 2.24
CA THR A 42 -6.60 13.86 3.62
C THR A 42 -5.69 14.61 4.59
N SER A 43 -4.83 15.50 4.10
CA SER A 43 -3.85 16.22 4.92
C SER A 43 -4.27 17.56 5.50
N PRO A 44 -5.24 18.35 4.94
CA PRO A 44 -5.49 19.72 5.40
C PRO A 44 -5.88 19.82 6.87
N GLN A 45 -6.72 18.89 7.37
CA GLN A 45 -7.17 18.87 8.76
C GLN A 45 -6.00 18.58 9.72
N ALA A 46 -5.11 17.69 9.35
CA ALA A 46 -3.92 17.34 10.13
C ALA A 46 -3.02 18.58 10.35
N PHE A 47 -2.76 19.35 9.32
CA PHE A 47 -1.96 20.58 9.43
C PHE A 47 -2.68 21.66 10.26
N THR A 48 -4.00 21.74 10.18
CA THR A 48 -4.77 22.66 11.04
C THR A 48 -4.59 22.29 12.51
N GLU A 49 -4.64 21.01 12.85
CA GLU A 49 -4.43 20.54 14.21
C GLU A 49 -2.99 20.82 14.71
N LEU A 50 -1.97 20.60 13.87
CA LEU A 50 -0.59 20.94 14.23
C LEU A 50 -0.47 22.43 14.59
N ARG A 51 -1.03 23.34 13.78
CA ARG A 51 -1.01 24.78 14.06
C ARG A 51 -1.69 25.13 15.38
N GLN A 52 -2.89 24.58 15.62
CA GLN A 52 -3.64 24.83 16.85
C GLN A 52 -2.87 24.40 18.10
N ARG A 53 -2.08 23.34 17.99
CA ARG A 53 -1.26 22.80 19.08
C ARG A 53 0.16 23.39 19.13
N GLY A 54 0.55 24.20 18.16
CA GLY A 54 1.91 24.74 18.06
C GLY A 54 2.96 23.67 17.80
N LEU A 55 2.62 22.57 17.12
CA LEU A 55 3.51 21.45 16.86
C LEU A 55 4.14 21.57 15.47
N PRO A 56 5.46 21.36 15.34
CA PRO A 56 6.13 21.22 14.05
C PRO A 56 5.87 19.82 13.44
N VAL A 57 6.16 19.68 12.15
CA VAL A 57 6.38 18.36 11.56
C VAL A 57 7.73 17.82 12.04
N ARG A 58 7.74 16.61 12.60
CA ARG A 58 8.91 16.04 13.26
C ARG A 58 10.05 15.73 12.30
N CYS A 59 9.75 15.10 11.18
CA CYS A 59 10.72 14.65 10.17
C CYS A 59 10.22 14.99 8.77
N PRO A 60 10.30 16.27 8.33
CA PRO A 60 9.81 16.66 7.00
C PRO A 60 10.47 15.89 5.86
N GLU A 61 11.72 15.46 6.03
CA GLU A 61 12.47 14.65 5.07
C GLU A 61 11.96 13.21 4.89
N ARG A 62 11.08 12.77 5.78
CA ARG A 62 10.39 11.46 5.71
C ARG A 62 8.94 11.59 5.23
N VAL A 63 8.57 12.78 4.77
CA VAL A 63 7.26 13.05 4.19
C VAL A 63 7.41 13.31 2.69
N LEU A 64 6.72 12.54 1.88
CA LEU A 64 6.64 12.73 0.43
C LEU A 64 5.25 13.24 0.06
N ALA A 65 5.15 14.47 -0.41
CA ALA A 65 3.90 15.12 -0.79
C ALA A 65 3.74 15.21 -2.31
N THR A 66 2.53 14.98 -2.81
CA THR A 66 2.19 15.17 -4.22
C THR A 66 0.79 15.72 -4.39
N LEU A 67 0.56 16.45 -5.47
CA LEU A 67 -0.77 16.81 -5.95
C LEU A 67 -1.31 15.64 -6.77
N ASP A 68 -2.43 15.05 -6.36
CA ASP A 68 -2.92 13.78 -6.89
C ASP A 68 -4.44 13.77 -7.16
N HIS A 69 -5.25 13.75 -6.10
CA HIS A 69 -6.69 13.39 -6.16
C HIS A 69 -7.59 14.52 -6.70
N SER A 70 -7.30 15.78 -6.35
CA SER A 70 -8.14 16.93 -6.69
C SER A 70 -7.58 17.76 -7.84
N THR A 71 -6.69 17.17 -8.62
CA THR A 71 -6.03 17.83 -9.75
C THR A 71 -6.79 17.63 -11.05
N PRO A 72 -7.01 18.69 -11.86
CA PRO A 72 -7.55 18.53 -13.20
C PRO A 72 -6.57 17.76 -14.10
N THR A 73 -7.11 16.95 -15.00
CA THR A 73 -6.36 16.20 -16.01
C THR A 73 -6.08 17.03 -17.27
N ASP A 74 -6.82 18.11 -17.46
CA ASP A 74 -6.63 19.01 -18.58
C ASP A 74 -5.37 19.86 -18.40
N LYS A 75 -4.78 20.25 -19.54
CA LYS A 75 -3.64 21.17 -19.55
C LYS A 75 -4.05 22.52 -18.96
N ALA A 76 -3.07 23.20 -18.38
CA ALA A 76 -3.24 24.60 -17.99
C ALA A 76 -3.65 25.46 -19.19
N ASP A 77 -4.42 26.51 -18.93
CA ASP A 77 -4.81 27.50 -19.95
C ASP A 77 -3.59 28.26 -20.51
N ALA A 78 -3.85 29.16 -21.47
CA ALA A 78 -2.80 29.97 -22.10
C ALA A 78 -2.03 30.88 -21.11
N HIS A 79 -2.55 31.09 -19.91
CA HIS A 79 -1.92 31.84 -18.83
C HIS A 79 -1.24 30.96 -17.78
N GLY A 80 -1.18 29.63 -18.01
CA GLY A 80 -0.61 28.67 -17.08
C GLY A 80 -1.51 28.33 -15.90
N LYS A 81 -2.81 28.69 -15.96
CA LYS A 81 -3.77 28.44 -14.87
C LYS A 81 -4.51 27.13 -15.10
N HIS A 82 -4.55 26.28 -14.07
CA HIS A 82 -5.37 25.07 -14.05
C HIS A 82 -6.83 25.39 -13.73
N VAL A 83 -7.75 24.78 -14.48
CA VAL A 83 -9.20 24.93 -14.29
C VAL A 83 -9.70 23.74 -13.48
N TYR A 84 -10.13 24.00 -12.27
CA TYR A 84 -10.66 22.97 -11.36
C TYR A 84 -12.15 22.76 -11.58
N THR A 85 -12.61 21.53 -11.36
CA THR A 85 -14.03 21.19 -11.50
C THR A 85 -14.88 21.89 -10.42
N THR A 86 -14.32 22.06 -9.22
CA THR A 86 -15.00 22.72 -8.10
C THR A 86 -14.04 23.66 -7.34
N PRO A 87 -14.57 24.69 -6.65
CA PRO A 87 -13.75 25.54 -5.77
C PRO A 87 -13.09 24.77 -4.62
N GLU A 88 -13.74 23.72 -4.13
CA GLU A 88 -13.22 22.85 -3.06
C GLU A 88 -11.94 22.13 -3.50
N ALA A 89 -11.92 21.58 -4.72
CA ALA A 89 -10.74 20.93 -5.28
C ALA A 89 -9.55 21.93 -5.37
N ALA A 90 -9.81 23.15 -5.85
CA ALA A 90 -8.80 24.20 -5.85
C ALA A 90 -8.33 24.55 -4.43
N GLY A 91 -9.26 24.62 -3.48
CA GLY A 91 -8.97 24.90 -2.07
C GLY A 91 -8.06 23.84 -1.44
N GLN A 92 -8.29 22.56 -1.73
CA GLN A 92 -7.47 21.45 -1.23
C GLN A 92 -6.04 21.50 -1.77
N VAL A 93 -5.88 21.72 -3.09
CA VAL A 93 -4.56 21.87 -3.72
C VAL A 93 -3.80 23.05 -3.13
N ASN A 94 -4.42 24.23 -3.06
CA ASN A 94 -3.79 25.41 -2.48
C ASN A 94 -3.40 25.20 -1.00
N ALA A 95 -4.23 24.47 -0.25
CA ALA A 95 -3.96 24.16 1.14
C ALA A 95 -2.72 23.27 1.29
N LEU A 96 -2.57 22.22 0.44
CA LEU A 96 -1.39 21.37 0.47
C LEU A 96 -0.12 22.15 0.12
N GLU A 97 -0.14 22.96 -0.94
CA GLU A 97 0.99 23.81 -1.34
C GLU A 97 1.43 24.73 -0.19
N LYS A 98 0.47 25.42 0.43
CA LYS A 98 0.73 26.29 1.59
C LYS A 98 1.29 25.52 2.77
N ASN A 99 0.70 24.37 3.11
CA ASN A 99 1.10 23.54 4.22
C ASN A 99 2.52 23.00 4.03
N CYS A 100 2.84 22.47 2.84
CA CYS A 100 4.18 21.97 2.55
C CYS A 100 5.24 23.08 2.65
N ALA A 101 4.95 24.27 2.12
CA ALA A 101 5.86 25.42 2.23
C ALA A 101 6.07 25.85 3.69
N GLU A 102 4.99 25.90 4.50
CA GLU A 102 5.05 26.32 5.90
C GLU A 102 5.82 25.34 6.78
N PHE A 103 5.61 24.03 6.56
CA PHE A 103 6.19 22.97 7.40
C PHE A 103 7.49 22.37 6.82
N GLY A 104 8.03 22.92 5.74
CA GLY A 104 9.30 22.48 5.14
C GLY A 104 9.25 21.11 4.47
N ILE A 105 8.07 20.70 3.96
CA ILE A 105 7.86 19.41 3.29
C ILE A 105 8.12 19.57 1.80
N ALA A 106 8.88 18.65 1.19
CA ALA A 106 9.08 18.60 -0.26
C ALA A 106 7.77 18.20 -0.97
N LEU A 107 7.31 19.03 -1.91
CA LEU A 107 6.09 18.81 -2.67
C LEU A 107 6.39 18.59 -4.16
N HIS A 108 5.90 17.48 -4.70
CA HIS A 108 5.78 17.27 -6.14
C HIS A 108 4.49 17.94 -6.65
N GLY A 109 4.59 19.27 -6.82
CA GLY A 109 3.49 20.13 -7.28
C GLY A 109 3.43 20.28 -8.80
N TRP A 110 2.71 21.30 -9.29
CA TRP A 110 2.45 21.53 -10.71
C TRP A 110 3.70 21.63 -11.58
N ASN A 111 4.78 22.19 -11.05
CA ASN A 111 6.04 22.39 -11.77
C ASN A 111 7.01 21.18 -11.64
N SER A 112 6.62 20.13 -10.96
CA SER A 112 7.44 18.92 -10.82
C SER A 112 7.16 17.96 -11.98
N ALA A 113 8.21 17.55 -12.69
CA ALA A 113 8.13 16.49 -13.68
C ALA A 113 7.78 15.11 -13.05
N GLN A 114 7.85 15.01 -11.74
CA GLN A 114 7.61 13.79 -10.96
C GLN A 114 6.28 13.83 -10.20
N ARG A 115 5.41 14.81 -10.51
CA ARG A 115 4.05 14.85 -9.98
C ARG A 115 3.22 13.70 -10.55
N GLY A 116 2.50 13.01 -9.72
CA GLY A 116 1.65 11.90 -10.14
C GLY A 116 0.91 11.26 -8.98
N ILE A 117 0.29 10.14 -9.25
CA ILE A 117 -0.44 9.34 -8.26
C ILE A 117 0.51 8.96 -7.13
N VAL A 118 0.11 9.23 -5.89
CA VAL A 118 0.95 9.08 -4.69
C VAL A 118 1.56 7.68 -4.55
N HIS A 119 0.79 6.63 -4.90
CA HIS A 119 1.25 5.25 -4.83
C HIS A 119 2.07 4.80 -6.04
N VAL A 120 2.24 5.65 -7.04
CA VAL A 120 3.12 5.44 -8.20
C VAL A 120 4.43 6.19 -8.03
N ILE A 121 4.39 7.46 -7.61
CA ILE A 121 5.62 8.26 -7.49
C ILE A 121 6.56 7.75 -6.40
N GLY A 122 6.04 7.22 -5.29
CA GLY A 122 6.86 6.62 -4.23
C GLY A 122 7.78 5.51 -4.77
N PRO A 123 7.24 4.49 -5.46
CA PRO A 123 8.01 3.48 -6.17
C PRO A 123 8.92 4.03 -7.26
N GLU A 124 8.42 4.88 -8.15
CA GLU A 124 9.19 5.40 -9.28
C GLU A 124 10.38 6.26 -8.85
N LEU A 125 10.27 6.96 -7.74
CA LEU A 125 11.39 7.69 -7.14
C LEU A 125 12.36 6.78 -6.38
N GLY A 126 11.95 5.55 -6.03
CA GLY A 126 12.70 4.66 -5.15
C GLY A 126 12.60 5.06 -3.67
N ALA A 127 11.60 5.88 -3.30
CA ALA A 127 11.28 6.23 -1.93
C ALA A 127 10.68 5.04 -1.17
N THR A 128 9.88 4.21 -1.87
CA THR A 128 9.38 2.94 -1.36
C THR A 128 10.47 1.89 -1.42
N GLN A 129 10.86 1.34 -0.27
CA GLN A 129 11.94 0.34 -0.18
C GLN A 129 11.51 -0.85 0.68
N PRO A 130 12.08 -2.05 0.42
CA PRO A 130 11.79 -3.23 1.22
C PRO A 130 12.06 -3.04 2.71
N GLY A 131 11.18 -3.58 3.52
CA GLY A 131 11.30 -3.57 4.97
C GLY A 131 10.82 -2.28 5.65
N MET A 132 10.45 -1.24 4.90
CA MET A 132 9.92 0.01 5.45
C MET A 132 8.48 -0.15 5.97
N SER A 133 8.12 0.69 6.92
CA SER A 133 6.75 1.01 7.30
C SER A 133 6.31 2.28 6.56
N ILE A 134 5.21 2.21 5.80
CA ILE A 134 4.73 3.31 4.95
C ILE A 134 3.26 3.57 5.23
N VAL A 135 2.91 4.84 5.43
CA VAL A 135 1.51 5.24 5.66
C VAL A 135 1.10 6.40 4.77
N CYS A 136 -0.19 6.48 4.48
CA CYS A 136 -0.84 7.57 3.77
C CYS A 136 -2.30 7.67 4.23
N GLY A 137 -2.92 8.82 4.09
CA GLY A 137 -4.36 9.01 4.30
C GLY A 137 -5.23 8.40 3.19
N ASP A 138 -4.79 7.31 2.58
CA ASP A 138 -5.43 6.59 1.48
C ASP A 138 -5.34 5.09 1.69
N SER A 139 -6.46 4.38 1.49
CA SER A 139 -6.53 2.91 1.71
C SER A 139 -5.60 2.14 0.78
N HIS A 140 -5.40 2.60 -0.47
CA HIS A 140 -4.55 1.93 -1.46
C HIS A 140 -3.04 2.09 -1.22
N THR A 141 -2.64 2.63 -0.07
CA THR A 141 -1.25 2.60 0.43
C THR A 141 -0.70 1.16 0.48
N SER A 142 -1.57 0.16 0.58
CA SER A 142 -1.20 -1.27 0.47
C SER A 142 -0.42 -1.61 -0.80
N THR A 143 -0.53 -0.80 -1.86
CA THR A 143 0.24 -0.95 -3.11
C THR A 143 1.75 -1.10 -2.87
N HIS A 144 2.29 -0.36 -1.90
CA HIS A 144 3.73 -0.39 -1.57
C HIS A 144 4.20 -1.72 -0.99
N GLY A 145 3.28 -2.56 -0.52
CA GLY A 145 3.58 -3.92 -0.08
C GLY A 145 4.12 -4.83 -1.19
N ALA A 146 3.93 -4.48 -2.45
CA ALA A 146 4.56 -5.12 -3.61
C ALA A 146 6.10 -5.11 -3.56
N PHE A 147 6.66 -4.17 -2.81
CA PHE A 147 8.10 -4.00 -2.58
C PHE A 147 8.57 -4.67 -1.28
N GLY A 148 7.70 -5.37 -0.56
CA GLY A 148 8.04 -5.92 0.74
C GLY A 148 8.08 -4.86 1.85
N ALA A 149 7.30 -3.78 1.71
CA ALA A 149 7.07 -2.78 2.75
C ALA A 149 5.76 -3.06 3.48
N LEU A 150 5.71 -2.81 4.80
CA LEU A 150 4.46 -2.82 5.55
C LEU A 150 3.75 -1.50 5.34
N ALA A 151 2.81 -1.47 4.41
CA ALA A 151 2.16 -0.26 3.96
C ALA A 151 0.64 -0.34 4.10
N PHE A 152 0.03 0.72 4.66
CA PHE A 152 -1.41 0.75 4.89
C PHE A 152 -1.97 2.16 5.05
N GLY A 153 -3.27 2.29 4.75
CA GLY A 153 -4.01 3.53 4.91
C GLY A 153 -4.28 3.90 6.37
N ILE A 154 -4.29 5.20 6.68
CA ILE A 154 -4.58 5.76 8.00
C ILE A 154 -5.63 6.87 7.91
N GLY A 155 -6.32 7.13 9.01
CA GLY A 155 -7.30 8.21 9.10
C GLY A 155 -6.65 9.61 9.20
N SER A 156 -7.41 10.66 8.89
CA SER A 156 -6.90 12.05 8.89
C SER A 156 -6.32 12.47 10.25
N THR A 157 -6.88 12.00 11.37
CA THR A 157 -6.33 12.25 12.71
C THR A 157 -4.97 11.56 12.89
N GLU A 158 -4.84 10.33 12.39
CA GLU A 158 -3.58 9.57 12.44
C GLU A 158 -2.51 10.23 11.55
N VAL A 159 -2.90 10.85 10.42
CA VAL A 159 -1.98 11.66 9.60
C VAL A 159 -1.33 12.76 10.45
N GLY A 160 -2.13 13.48 11.26
CA GLY A 160 -1.62 14.48 12.19
C GLY A 160 -0.67 13.89 13.25
N HIS A 161 -1.00 12.74 13.80
CA HIS A 161 -0.12 12.05 14.77
C HIS A 161 1.23 11.69 14.14
N VAL A 162 1.23 11.12 12.94
CA VAL A 162 2.48 10.74 12.25
C VAL A 162 3.31 11.97 11.89
N LEU A 163 2.69 13.05 11.41
CA LEU A 163 3.40 14.32 11.15
C LEU A 163 4.08 14.86 12.41
N ALA A 164 3.38 14.80 13.57
CA ALA A 164 3.90 15.34 14.83
C ALA A 164 4.95 14.43 15.50
N THR A 165 4.87 13.12 15.33
CA THR A 165 5.61 12.16 16.17
C THR A 165 6.49 11.18 15.39
N GLN A 166 6.25 11.00 14.12
CA GLN A 166 6.78 9.92 13.26
C GLN A 166 6.40 8.51 13.76
N CYS A 167 5.39 8.41 14.59
CA CYS A 167 4.91 7.16 15.18
C CYS A 167 3.39 7.04 15.03
N LEU A 168 2.91 5.80 15.17
CA LEU A 168 1.50 5.47 15.06
C LEU A 168 1.12 4.41 16.10
N LEU A 169 -0.07 4.56 16.68
CA LEU A 169 -0.67 3.56 17.55
C LEU A 169 -1.40 2.51 16.70
N GLN A 170 -0.93 1.26 16.72
CA GLN A 170 -1.52 0.18 15.93
C GLN A 170 -1.50 -1.15 16.68
N ARG A 171 -2.50 -1.99 16.44
CA ARG A 171 -2.45 -3.41 16.77
C ARG A 171 -1.87 -4.19 15.59
N LYS A 172 -1.01 -5.18 15.89
CA LYS A 172 -0.44 -6.04 14.86
C LYS A 172 -1.56 -6.80 14.14
N PRO A 173 -1.68 -6.67 12.82
CA PRO A 173 -2.63 -7.48 12.07
C PRO A 173 -2.24 -8.95 12.12
N LYS A 174 -3.21 -9.84 12.01
CA LYS A 174 -2.96 -11.27 11.82
C LYS A 174 -2.36 -11.54 10.45
N SER A 175 -1.62 -12.62 10.33
CA SER A 175 -0.98 -13.02 9.07
C SER A 175 -1.89 -13.95 8.26
N PHE A 176 -2.01 -13.69 6.93
CA PHE A 176 -2.78 -14.52 6.03
C PHE A 176 -1.96 -14.88 4.80
N SER A 177 -1.53 -16.12 4.68
CA SER A 177 -0.81 -16.64 3.51
C SER A 177 -1.76 -16.91 2.35
N VAL A 178 -1.52 -16.23 1.23
CA VAL A 178 -2.19 -16.48 -0.06
C VAL A 178 -1.16 -17.12 -1.00
N GLN A 179 -1.15 -18.44 -1.03
CA GLN A 179 -0.23 -19.22 -1.85
C GLN A 179 -0.82 -19.42 -3.25
N VAL A 180 -0.10 -18.98 -4.28
CA VAL A 180 -0.50 -19.13 -5.69
C VAL A 180 0.63 -19.81 -6.46
N ASP A 181 0.43 -21.06 -6.83
CA ASP A 181 1.42 -21.85 -7.54
C ASP A 181 1.01 -22.13 -8.99
N GLY A 182 2.01 -22.44 -9.81
CA GLY A 182 1.85 -22.68 -11.22
C GLY A 182 2.10 -21.42 -12.06
N ARG A 183 1.38 -21.27 -13.17
CA ARG A 183 1.51 -20.14 -14.10
C ARG A 183 0.12 -19.67 -14.53
N LEU A 184 -0.09 -18.37 -14.53
CA LEU A 184 -1.29 -17.77 -15.11
C LEU A 184 -1.35 -18.06 -16.61
N ARG A 185 -2.56 -18.32 -17.10
CA ARG A 185 -2.80 -18.56 -18.52
C ARG A 185 -2.57 -17.27 -19.32
N PRO A 186 -2.18 -17.38 -20.62
CA PRO A 186 -2.13 -16.20 -21.49
C PRO A 186 -3.45 -15.44 -21.50
N GLY A 187 -3.37 -14.11 -21.37
CA GLY A 187 -4.54 -13.22 -21.32
C GLY A 187 -5.16 -13.05 -19.93
N VAL A 188 -4.70 -13.77 -18.92
CA VAL A 188 -5.09 -13.57 -17.50
C VAL A 188 -4.15 -12.58 -16.85
N SER A 189 -4.69 -11.51 -16.29
CA SER A 189 -3.97 -10.42 -15.65
C SER A 189 -3.84 -10.60 -14.13
N ALA A 190 -3.01 -9.80 -13.48
CA ALA A 190 -2.95 -9.73 -12.02
C ALA A 190 -4.28 -9.25 -11.40
N LYS A 191 -5.06 -8.44 -12.12
CA LYS A 191 -6.40 -8.04 -11.68
C LYS A 191 -7.37 -9.22 -11.66
N ASP A 192 -7.29 -10.12 -12.66
CA ASP A 192 -8.11 -11.35 -12.67
C ASP A 192 -7.75 -12.23 -11.46
N LEU A 193 -6.46 -12.36 -11.13
CA LEU A 193 -6.02 -13.07 -9.96
C LEU A 193 -6.54 -12.44 -8.66
N ALA A 194 -6.46 -11.11 -8.52
CA ALA A 194 -7.00 -10.40 -7.36
C ALA A 194 -8.51 -10.62 -7.22
N LEU A 195 -9.27 -10.47 -8.29
CA LEU A 195 -10.72 -10.71 -8.31
C LEU A 195 -11.05 -12.17 -7.99
N HIS A 196 -10.28 -13.13 -8.51
CA HIS A 196 -10.45 -14.55 -8.18
C HIS A 196 -10.22 -14.81 -6.68
N ILE A 197 -9.19 -14.22 -6.09
CA ILE A 197 -8.93 -14.32 -4.64
C ILE A 197 -10.10 -13.74 -3.85
N ILE A 198 -10.54 -12.52 -4.19
CA ILE A 198 -11.68 -11.86 -3.53
C ILE A 198 -12.96 -12.70 -3.64
N GLY A 199 -13.25 -13.23 -4.83
CA GLY A 199 -14.39 -14.13 -5.03
C GLY A 199 -14.32 -15.39 -4.17
N LYS A 200 -13.10 -15.93 -3.95
CA LYS A 200 -12.88 -17.15 -3.17
C LYS A 200 -13.02 -16.93 -1.65
N ILE A 201 -12.52 -15.80 -1.13
CA ILE A 201 -12.51 -15.54 0.32
C ILE A 201 -13.63 -14.60 0.78
N GLY A 202 -14.30 -13.92 -0.15
CA GLY A 202 -15.29 -12.87 0.10
C GLY A 202 -14.65 -11.50 0.32
N PHE A 203 -15.44 -10.44 0.11
CA PHE A 203 -14.98 -9.05 0.23
C PHE A 203 -14.54 -8.64 1.64
N ASN A 204 -14.91 -9.38 2.69
CA ASN A 204 -14.47 -9.19 4.07
C ASN A 204 -13.50 -10.29 4.55
N GLY A 205 -13.08 -11.19 3.64
CA GLY A 205 -12.29 -12.36 4.00
C GLY A 205 -10.92 -12.07 4.61
N GLY A 206 -10.39 -10.87 4.33
CA GLY A 206 -9.11 -10.36 4.83
C GLY A 206 -9.20 -9.48 6.07
N THR A 207 -10.41 -9.21 6.60
CA THR A 207 -10.58 -8.30 7.74
C THR A 207 -9.69 -8.67 8.93
N GLY A 208 -8.93 -7.68 9.42
CA GLY A 208 -8.00 -7.86 10.53
C GLY A 208 -6.69 -8.57 10.17
N HIS A 209 -6.45 -8.87 8.89
CA HIS A 209 -5.24 -9.54 8.42
C HIS A 209 -4.41 -8.67 7.48
N ALA A 210 -3.12 -8.95 7.42
CA ALA A 210 -2.24 -8.60 6.33
C ALA A 210 -2.01 -9.84 5.45
N PHE A 211 -2.22 -9.70 4.14
CA PHE A 211 -1.93 -10.76 3.19
C PHE A 211 -0.43 -10.86 2.92
N GLU A 212 0.08 -12.08 2.82
CA GLU A 212 1.37 -12.37 2.20
C GLU A 212 1.11 -13.23 0.96
N PHE A 213 1.27 -12.62 -0.21
CA PHE A 213 1.16 -13.32 -1.49
C PHE A 213 2.46 -14.05 -1.77
N ARG A 214 2.36 -15.35 -2.06
CA ARG A 214 3.50 -16.27 -2.18
C ARG A 214 3.28 -17.27 -3.31
N GLY A 215 4.34 -17.96 -3.69
CA GLY A 215 4.31 -19.05 -4.65
C GLY A 215 4.80 -18.66 -6.04
N SER A 216 5.01 -19.66 -6.86
CA SER A 216 5.70 -19.54 -8.15
C SER A 216 4.97 -18.59 -9.13
N ALA A 217 3.65 -18.51 -9.06
CA ALA A 217 2.89 -17.58 -9.89
C ALA A 217 3.09 -16.11 -9.44
N ILE A 218 3.27 -15.87 -8.15
CA ILE A 218 3.53 -14.52 -7.61
C ILE A 218 4.97 -14.07 -7.93
N GLU A 219 5.93 -14.97 -7.79
CA GLU A 219 7.33 -14.71 -8.12
C GLU A 219 7.52 -14.35 -9.61
N ALA A 220 6.69 -14.92 -10.49
CA ALA A 220 6.71 -14.65 -11.93
C ALA A 220 6.08 -13.31 -12.36
N LEU A 221 5.40 -12.58 -11.45
CA LEU A 221 4.80 -11.28 -11.74
C LEU A 221 5.88 -10.18 -11.84
N ASP A 222 5.69 -9.26 -12.79
CA ASP A 222 6.42 -8.00 -12.80
C ASP A 222 5.95 -7.05 -11.68
N MET A 223 6.63 -5.92 -11.48
CA MET A 223 6.33 -5.03 -10.36
C MET A 223 4.96 -4.36 -10.49
N GLU A 224 4.51 -4.03 -11.69
CA GLU A 224 3.21 -3.43 -11.95
C GLU A 224 2.08 -4.40 -11.62
N GLN A 225 2.27 -5.68 -11.92
CA GLN A 225 1.35 -6.75 -11.57
C GLN A 225 1.32 -7.00 -10.06
N ARG A 226 2.49 -6.96 -9.39
CA ARG A 226 2.59 -7.06 -7.91
C ARG A 226 1.92 -5.87 -7.23
N MET A 227 2.12 -4.66 -7.75
CA MET A 227 1.43 -3.46 -7.27
C MET A 227 -0.09 -3.60 -7.40
N THR A 228 -0.60 -4.09 -8.52
CA THR A 228 -2.03 -4.35 -8.72
C THR A 228 -2.57 -5.31 -7.67
N LEU A 229 -1.87 -6.40 -7.40
CA LEU A 229 -2.31 -7.42 -6.45
C LEU A 229 -2.33 -6.89 -5.00
N CYS A 230 -1.27 -6.19 -4.58
CA CYS A 230 -1.20 -5.58 -3.26
C CYS A 230 -2.20 -4.43 -3.11
N ASN A 231 -2.39 -3.60 -4.16
CA ASN A 231 -3.41 -2.55 -4.21
C ASN A 231 -4.80 -3.11 -3.91
N MET A 232 -5.20 -4.17 -4.59
CA MET A 232 -6.52 -4.78 -4.47
C MET A 232 -6.72 -5.65 -3.22
N SER A 233 -5.76 -5.73 -2.32
CA SER A 233 -5.93 -6.40 -1.02
C SER A 233 -7.01 -5.73 -0.16
N ILE A 234 -7.19 -4.42 -0.36
CA ILE A 234 -8.15 -3.61 0.40
C ILE A 234 -9.59 -4.00 0.06
N GLU A 235 -9.87 -4.35 -1.20
CA GLU A 235 -11.19 -4.81 -1.64
C GLU A 235 -11.58 -6.16 -1.02
N ALA A 236 -10.60 -6.92 -0.53
CA ALA A 236 -10.83 -8.12 0.28
C ALA A 236 -10.95 -7.83 1.79
N GLY A 237 -10.89 -6.56 2.19
CA GLY A 237 -10.93 -6.13 3.58
C GLY A 237 -9.60 -6.28 4.35
N ALA A 238 -8.50 -6.60 3.68
CA ALA A 238 -7.21 -6.75 4.31
C ALA A 238 -6.62 -5.38 4.74
N ARG A 239 -5.81 -5.38 5.80
CA ARG A 239 -5.10 -4.19 6.27
C ARG A 239 -3.95 -3.80 5.35
N ALA A 240 -3.27 -4.79 4.77
CA ALA A 240 -2.14 -4.65 3.88
C ALA A 240 -2.01 -5.90 2.99
N GLY A 241 -1.33 -5.75 1.85
CA GLY A 241 -0.84 -6.85 1.03
C GLY A 241 0.67 -6.79 0.97
N LEU A 242 1.35 -7.91 1.07
CA LEU A 242 2.80 -8.03 1.11
C LEU A 242 3.27 -9.04 0.08
N ILE A 243 4.36 -8.73 -0.61
CA ILE A 243 5.14 -9.68 -1.42
C ILE A 243 6.59 -9.58 -0.97
N ALA A 244 7.22 -10.71 -0.67
CA ALA A 244 8.63 -10.72 -0.30
C ALA A 244 9.50 -10.14 -1.43
N PRO A 245 10.43 -9.22 -1.13
CA PRO A 245 11.28 -8.64 -2.16
C PRO A 245 12.24 -9.70 -2.72
N ASP A 246 12.43 -9.65 -4.03
CA ASP A 246 13.30 -10.55 -4.79
C ASP A 246 14.06 -9.76 -5.88
N GLN A 247 14.71 -10.46 -6.80
CA GLN A 247 15.48 -9.82 -7.87
C GLN A 247 14.62 -8.87 -8.73
N THR A 248 13.36 -9.19 -9.00
CA THR A 248 12.42 -8.31 -9.72
C THR A 248 12.25 -6.98 -9.00
N THR A 249 12.13 -7.02 -7.67
CA THR A 249 12.04 -5.81 -6.84
C THR A 249 13.35 -5.00 -6.88
N PHE A 250 14.49 -5.69 -6.79
CA PHE A 250 15.79 -5.02 -6.78
C PHE A 250 16.10 -4.37 -8.13
N ASP A 251 15.82 -5.05 -9.24
CA ASP A 251 16.01 -4.51 -10.59
C ASP A 251 15.13 -3.27 -10.83
N TYR A 252 13.90 -3.27 -10.29
CA TYR A 252 13.02 -2.12 -10.38
C TYR A 252 13.55 -0.90 -9.61
N LEU A 253 14.14 -1.10 -8.43
CA LEU A 253 14.62 -0.02 -7.56
C LEU A 253 16.00 0.50 -7.95
N GLN A 254 16.82 -0.32 -8.61
CA GLN A 254 18.20 0.03 -8.93
C GLN A 254 18.29 1.30 -9.79
N GLY A 255 19.10 2.25 -9.32
CA GLY A 255 19.35 3.50 -10.05
C GLY A 255 18.28 4.58 -9.88
N ARG A 256 17.17 4.32 -9.18
CA ARG A 256 16.16 5.33 -8.90
C ARG A 256 16.68 6.43 -7.98
N ALA A 257 16.09 7.62 -8.10
CA ALA A 257 16.62 8.85 -7.50
C ALA A 257 16.85 8.74 -5.98
N MET A 258 15.89 8.15 -5.25
CA MET A 258 15.90 8.02 -3.79
C MET A 258 16.33 6.63 -3.30
N ALA A 259 16.60 5.70 -4.22
CA ALA A 259 17.15 4.40 -3.85
C ALA A 259 18.62 4.53 -3.38
N PRO A 260 19.09 3.64 -2.49
CA PRO A 260 20.49 3.59 -2.09
C PRO A 260 21.43 3.47 -3.29
N LYS A 261 22.66 3.98 -3.17
CA LYS A 261 23.65 3.99 -4.27
C LYS A 261 24.99 3.44 -3.79
N GLY A 262 25.77 2.89 -4.72
CA GLY A 262 27.11 2.36 -4.43
C GLY A 262 27.08 1.28 -3.36
N ASP A 263 27.98 1.37 -2.36
CA ASP A 263 28.08 0.38 -1.29
C ASP A 263 26.81 0.29 -0.44
N ALA A 264 26.08 1.42 -0.27
CA ALA A 264 24.80 1.42 0.42
C ALA A 264 23.74 0.58 -0.32
N TRP A 265 23.77 0.53 -1.66
CA TRP A 265 22.90 -0.34 -2.44
C TRP A 265 23.19 -1.82 -2.17
N HIS A 266 24.46 -2.22 -2.19
CA HIS A 266 24.84 -3.61 -1.93
C HIS A 266 24.48 -4.05 -0.51
N ALA A 267 24.67 -3.18 0.48
CA ALA A 267 24.27 -3.43 1.87
C ALA A 267 22.74 -3.55 1.99
N ALA A 268 21.98 -2.68 1.31
CA ALA A 268 20.52 -2.72 1.31
C ALA A 268 19.99 -4.00 0.68
N VAL A 269 20.47 -4.40 -0.50
CA VAL A 269 20.07 -5.66 -1.17
C VAL A 269 20.36 -6.88 -0.28
N ALA A 270 21.51 -6.91 0.40
CA ALA A 270 21.83 -7.99 1.33
C ALA A 270 20.83 -8.09 2.50
N GLN A 271 20.38 -6.95 3.04
CA GLN A 271 19.35 -6.91 4.07
C GLN A 271 17.97 -7.26 3.52
N TRP A 272 17.58 -6.70 2.37
CA TRP A 272 16.29 -6.94 1.74
C TRP A 272 16.09 -8.41 1.36
N SER A 273 17.15 -9.09 0.94
CA SER A 273 17.11 -10.51 0.59
C SER A 273 16.75 -11.42 1.79
N MET A 274 16.87 -10.91 3.02
CA MET A 274 16.45 -11.61 4.23
C MET A 274 14.98 -11.39 4.59
N LEU A 275 14.31 -10.46 3.90
CA LEU A 275 12.92 -10.12 4.11
C LEU A 275 11.99 -11.07 3.35
N LYS A 276 11.96 -12.31 3.79
CA LYS A 276 10.99 -13.33 3.36
C LYS A 276 10.60 -14.15 4.58
N SER A 277 9.42 -14.74 4.56
CA SER A 277 9.00 -15.65 5.62
C SER A 277 9.95 -16.83 5.73
N ASP A 278 10.30 -17.18 6.96
CA ASP A 278 11.18 -18.32 7.23
C ASP A 278 10.49 -19.63 6.83
N PRO A 279 11.24 -20.67 6.45
CA PRO A 279 10.68 -22.00 6.30
C PRO A 279 10.00 -22.45 7.60
N GLY A 280 8.75 -22.90 7.49
CA GLY A 280 7.97 -23.32 8.66
C GLY A 280 7.32 -22.17 9.47
N ALA A 281 7.37 -20.91 8.99
CA ALA A 281 6.65 -19.83 9.62
C ALA A 281 5.14 -20.13 9.66
N ALA A 282 4.53 -19.93 10.83
CA ALA A 282 3.09 -20.13 11.02
C ALA A 282 2.30 -18.88 10.60
N PHE A 283 1.21 -19.10 9.87
CA PHE A 283 0.26 -18.07 9.51
C PHE A 283 -1.06 -18.32 10.24
N ASP A 284 -1.74 -17.24 10.64
CA ASP A 284 -3.07 -17.33 11.27
C ASP A 284 -4.12 -17.88 10.31
N LYS A 285 -3.97 -17.61 9.02
CA LYS A 285 -4.86 -18.09 7.96
C LYS A 285 -4.05 -18.44 6.69
N HIS A 286 -4.55 -19.40 5.93
CA HIS A 286 -3.90 -19.85 4.69
C HIS A 286 -4.92 -20.26 3.65
N ILE A 287 -4.65 -19.88 2.39
CA ILE A 287 -5.31 -20.45 1.20
C ILE A 287 -4.28 -20.83 0.15
N SER A 288 -4.61 -21.84 -0.64
CA SER A 288 -3.84 -22.24 -1.82
C SER A 288 -4.69 -22.13 -3.08
N ILE A 289 -4.09 -21.63 -4.14
CA ILE A 289 -4.68 -21.43 -5.46
C ILE A 289 -3.72 -22.02 -6.49
N ASN A 290 -4.25 -22.82 -7.42
CA ASN A 290 -3.52 -23.14 -8.63
C ASN A 290 -3.76 -22.03 -9.66
N ALA A 291 -2.70 -21.39 -10.13
CA ALA A 291 -2.78 -20.30 -11.10
C ALA A 291 -3.48 -20.72 -12.42
N ALA A 292 -3.43 -22.00 -12.78
CA ALA A 292 -4.13 -22.51 -13.95
C ALA A 292 -5.67 -22.49 -13.83
N ASP A 293 -6.20 -22.39 -12.61
CA ASP A 293 -7.65 -22.32 -12.36
C ASP A 293 -8.18 -20.89 -12.46
N VAL A 294 -7.29 -19.89 -12.48
CA VAL A 294 -7.65 -18.48 -12.64
C VAL A 294 -7.98 -18.22 -14.11
N GLY A 295 -9.17 -17.71 -14.36
CA GLY A 295 -9.64 -17.29 -15.68
C GLY A 295 -9.80 -15.77 -15.76
N VAL A 296 -10.06 -15.29 -16.97
CA VAL A 296 -10.48 -13.88 -17.16
C VAL A 296 -11.76 -13.66 -16.37
N THR A 297 -11.77 -12.68 -15.50
CA THR A 297 -12.81 -12.45 -14.49
C THR A 297 -13.42 -11.07 -14.69
N ILE A 298 -14.75 -11.00 -14.58
CA ILE A 298 -15.50 -9.75 -14.57
C ILE A 298 -16.15 -9.54 -13.21
N SER A 299 -16.26 -8.29 -12.80
CA SER A 299 -17.05 -7.87 -11.65
C SER A 299 -18.42 -7.36 -12.13
N TYR A 300 -19.45 -7.56 -11.31
CA TYR A 300 -20.80 -7.07 -11.52
C TYR A 300 -21.41 -6.64 -10.18
N GLY A 301 -22.55 -5.93 -10.21
CA GLY A 301 -23.23 -5.53 -8.98
C GLY A 301 -22.52 -4.41 -8.21
N THR A 302 -22.57 -4.45 -6.89
CA THR A 302 -22.28 -3.30 -6.01
C THR A 302 -21.02 -3.44 -5.15
N HIS A 303 -20.38 -4.61 -5.13
CA HIS A 303 -19.15 -4.82 -4.34
C HIS A 303 -18.18 -5.79 -5.04
N PRO A 304 -16.86 -5.70 -4.74
CA PRO A 304 -15.80 -6.42 -5.45
C PRO A 304 -15.83 -7.96 -5.26
N GLY A 305 -16.63 -8.49 -4.33
CA GLY A 305 -16.86 -9.93 -4.19
C GLY A 305 -17.86 -10.49 -5.20
N MET A 306 -18.58 -9.62 -5.92
CA MET A 306 -19.50 -10.03 -6.99
C MET A 306 -18.72 -10.19 -8.29
N VAL A 307 -18.14 -11.37 -8.47
CA VAL A 307 -17.27 -11.70 -9.61
C VAL A 307 -17.69 -13.00 -10.26
N THR A 308 -17.46 -13.12 -11.56
CA THR A 308 -17.68 -14.34 -12.33
C THR A 308 -16.67 -14.45 -13.47
N GLY A 309 -16.43 -15.66 -13.95
CA GLY A 309 -15.61 -15.87 -15.16
C GLY A 309 -16.32 -15.31 -16.41
N ILE A 310 -15.55 -14.76 -17.35
CA ILE A 310 -16.08 -14.14 -18.57
C ILE A 310 -16.93 -15.11 -19.42
N HIS A 311 -16.73 -16.41 -19.26
CA HIS A 311 -17.50 -17.45 -19.98
C HIS A 311 -18.75 -17.90 -19.23
N ASN A 312 -18.98 -17.43 -18.01
CA ASN A 312 -20.13 -17.78 -17.21
C ASN A 312 -21.28 -16.81 -17.47
N ALA A 313 -22.52 -17.28 -17.26
CA ALA A 313 -23.66 -16.38 -17.19
C ALA A 313 -23.52 -15.44 -15.97
N ILE A 314 -23.96 -14.20 -16.10
CA ILE A 314 -24.13 -13.32 -14.96
C ILE A 314 -25.22 -13.91 -14.07
N PRO A 315 -25.00 -14.09 -12.76
CA PRO A 315 -25.98 -14.63 -11.85
C PRO A 315 -27.30 -13.82 -11.88
N ALA A 316 -28.42 -14.49 -11.84
CA ALA A 316 -29.71 -13.83 -11.78
C ALA A 316 -29.98 -13.24 -10.39
N ALA A 317 -30.81 -12.21 -10.29
CA ALA A 317 -31.17 -11.61 -9.01
C ALA A 317 -31.75 -12.64 -7.99
N ALA A 318 -32.41 -13.67 -8.50
CA ALA A 318 -32.96 -14.76 -7.69
C ALA A 318 -31.89 -15.64 -7.01
N ASP A 319 -30.66 -15.63 -7.52
CA ASP A 319 -29.56 -16.41 -6.96
C ASP A 319 -28.93 -15.78 -5.68
N PHE A 320 -29.34 -14.56 -5.34
CA PHE A 320 -28.88 -13.86 -4.15
C PHE A 320 -29.90 -14.01 -3.01
N GLN A 321 -29.45 -14.60 -1.90
CA GLN A 321 -30.30 -14.82 -0.71
C GLN A 321 -30.65 -13.54 0.05
N GLU A 322 -29.98 -12.42 -0.19
CA GLU A 322 -30.28 -11.13 0.41
C GLU A 322 -30.62 -10.08 -0.64
N GLN A 323 -31.90 -10.01 -0.94
CA GLN A 323 -32.52 -8.87 -1.62
C GLN A 323 -32.82 -7.78 -0.59
N LYS A 324 -31.81 -7.08 -0.07
CA LYS A 324 -31.99 -5.78 0.56
C LYS A 324 -30.91 -4.84 0.08
N ALA A 325 -31.39 -4.00 -0.68
CA ALA A 325 -31.01 -2.88 -1.50
C ALA A 325 -30.00 -1.96 -0.91
#